data_58229f327f578434bdfdbc5f5f3356c4
#
_entry.id   58229f327f578434bdfdbc5f5f3356c4
#
_cell.length_a   1.000
_cell.length_b   1.000
_cell.length_c   1.000
_cell.angle_alpha   90.00
_cell.angle_beta   90.00
_cell.angle_gamma   90.00
#
_symmetry.space_group_name_H-M   'P 1'
#
loop_
_entity.id
_entity.type
_entity.pdbx_description
1 polymer ?
#
loop_
_entity_poly.entity_id
_entity_poly.type
_entity_poly.pdbx_seq_one_letter_code
_entity_poly.pdbx_strand_id
1 'polypeptide(L)'
;MASAYAKGLVVVVPAGNLGLDACNYSPAGAPGAVTVAATTQRDKRLLLSNQGKCVDVLGPGENIVSAGPGATTRTRSGTAMAAAHAAGIAATVLSQGTPANQVDAKIKSLATKNAVAGFNSATPNALLFNGISA
;
A
#
# COMPACT_ATOMS: atom_id res chain seq x y z
N MET A 1 0.56 -5.29 -16.13
CA MET A 1 -0.39 -4.86 -15.09
C MET A 1 -1.82 -4.90 -15.61
N ALA A 2 -2.20 -4.11 -16.60
CA ALA A 2 -3.57 -4.10 -17.13
C ALA A 2 -4.10 -5.49 -17.54
N SER A 3 -3.27 -6.34 -18.15
CA SER A 3 -3.65 -7.72 -18.52
C SER A 3 -3.90 -8.63 -17.30
N ALA A 4 -3.15 -8.46 -16.22
CA ALA A 4 -3.37 -9.21 -14.97
C ALA A 4 -4.68 -8.78 -14.31
N TYR A 5 -4.90 -7.47 -14.22
CA TYR A 5 -6.15 -6.90 -13.70
C TYR A 5 -7.37 -7.38 -14.50
N ALA A 6 -7.31 -7.36 -15.83
CA ALA A 6 -8.39 -7.84 -16.71
C ALA A 6 -8.70 -9.34 -16.51
N LYS A 7 -7.74 -10.12 -16.01
CA LYS A 7 -7.92 -11.55 -15.67
C LYS A 7 -8.37 -11.78 -14.22
N GLY A 8 -8.76 -10.74 -13.50
CA GLY A 8 -9.27 -10.83 -12.14
C GLY A 8 -8.16 -10.96 -11.07
N LEU A 9 -6.93 -10.57 -11.37
CA LEU A 9 -5.84 -10.51 -10.38
C LEU A 9 -5.79 -9.13 -9.73
N VAL A 10 -5.73 -9.09 -8.41
CA VAL A 10 -5.42 -7.87 -7.67
C VAL A 10 -3.91 -7.71 -7.60
N VAL A 11 -3.40 -6.64 -8.18
CA VAL A 11 -1.97 -6.35 -8.24
C VAL A 11 -1.66 -5.21 -7.28
N VAL A 12 -0.86 -5.49 -6.25
CA VAL A 12 -0.43 -4.51 -5.25
C VAL A 12 1.04 -4.20 -5.47
N VAL A 13 1.41 -2.92 -5.51
CA VAL A 13 2.77 -2.48 -5.81
C VAL A 13 3.27 -1.41 -4.84
N PRO A 14 4.58 -1.35 -4.58
CA PRO A 14 5.17 -0.27 -3.80
C PRO A 14 5.24 1.04 -4.60
N ALA A 15 5.06 2.16 -3.93
CA ALA A 15 5.18 3.49 -4.54
C ALA A 15 6.62 3.83 -4.96
N GLY A 16 7.63 3.19 -4.36
CA GLY A 16 9.04 3.50 -4.53
C GLY A 16 9.63 4.28 -3.35
N ASN A 17 10.97 4.34 -3.28
CA ASN A 17 11.70 4.79 -2.10
C ASN A 17 12.72 5.90 -2.42
N LEU A 18 12.34 6.90 -3.21
CA LEU A 18 13.19 8.03 -3.61
C LEU A 18 12.68 9.39 -3.12
N GLY A 19 11.54 9.41 -2.41
CA GLY A 19 10.90 10.63 -1.95
C GLY A 19 10.26 11.48 -3.06
N LEU A 20 10.03 10.89 -4.24
CA LEU A 20 9.61 11.56 -5.47
C LEU A 20 8.15 11.23 -5.82
N ASP A 21 7.67 11.74 -6.98
CA ASP A 21 6.33 11.44 -7.48
C ASP A 21 6.26 10.00 -8.01
N ALA A 22 5.40 9.18 -7.40
CA ALA A 22 5.19 7.78 -7.75
C ALA A 22 4.73 7.57 -9.19
N CYS A 23 4.06 8.56 -9.81
CA CYS A 23 3.60 8.47 -11.19
C CYS A 23 4.75 8.30 -12.21
N ASN A 24 5.95 8.74 -11.85
CA ASN A 24 7.12 8.69 -12.72
C ASN A 24 7.88 7.36 -12.64
N TYR A 25 7.39 6.40 -11.85
CA TYR A 25 8.08 5.14 -11.61
C TYR A 25 7.20 3.94 -11.93
N SER A 26 7.79 2.93 -12.56
CA SER A 26 7.17 1.64 -12.79
C SER A 26 7.57 0.68 -11.63
N PRO A 27 6.62 -0.11 -11.11
CA PRO A 27 5.22 -0.28 -11.51
C PRO A 27 4.22 0.70 -10.87
N ALA A 28 4.66 1.65 -10.04
CA ALA A 28 3.80 2.50 -9.21
C ALA A 28 2.80 3.35 -10.02
N GLY A 29 3.21 3.85 -11.19
CA GLY A 29 2.35 4.61 -12.09
C GLY A 29 1.48 3.76 -13.01
N ALA A 30 1.48 2.43 -12.89
CA ALA A 30 0.77 1.56 -13.81
C ALA A 30 -0.74 1.52 -13.51
N PRO A 31 -1.62 1.73 -14.52
CA PRO A 31 -3.06 1.58 -14.34
C PRO A 31 -3.46 0.18 -13.87
N GLY A 32 -4.42 0.09 -12.95
CA GLY A 32 -4.93 -1.17 -12.40
C GLY A 32 -4.08 -1.81 -11.31
N ALA A 33 -3.02 -1.15 -10.87
CA ALA A 33 -2.30 -1.55 -9.67
C ALA A 33 -2.83 -0.78 -8.45
N VAL A 34 -2.81 -1.40 -7.28
CA VAL A 34 -2.98 -0.74 -5.98
C VAL A 34 -1.62 -0.28 -5.51
N THR A 35 -1.34 1.00 -5.62
CA THR A 35 -0.03 1.59 -5.29
C THR A 35 0.01 2.05 -3.83
N VAL A 36 0.99 1.58 -3.08
CA VAL A 36 1.08 1.76 -1.64
C VAL A 36 2.31 2.57 -1.24
N ALA A 37 2.09 3.68 -0.54
CA ALA A 37 3.15 4.47 0.08
C ALA A 37 3.35 4.07 1.55
N ALA A 38 4.52 4.39 2.12
CA ALA A 38 4.91 3.93 3.43
C ALA A 38 4.76 4.99 4.53
N THR A 39 4.24 4.56 5.68
CA THR A 39 4.14 5.36 6.90
C THR A 39 5.08 4.86 7.99
N THR A 40 5.39 5.74 8.93
CA THR A 40 6.10 5.42 10.17
C THR A 40 5.12 4.97 11.26
N GLN A 41 5.65 4.46 12.37
CA GLN A 41 4.88 4.11 13.58
C GLN A 41 4.22 5.31 14.27
N ARG A 42 4.58 6.54 13.88
CA ARG A 42 4.03 7.80 14.42
C ARG A 42 3.05 8.48 13.46
N ASP A 43 2.45 7.71 12.56
CA ASP A 43 1.51 8.20 11.54
C ASP A 43 2.06 9.37 10.72
N LYS A 44 3.31 9.23 10.27
CA LYS A 44 3.96 10.19 9.37
C LYS A 44 4.44 9.47 8.11
N ARG A 45 4.64 10.23 7.03
CA ARG A 45 5.29 9.70 5.84
C ARG A 45 6.68 9.15 6.19
N LEU A 46 6.99 7.93 5.77
CA LEU A 46 8.36 7.45 5.79
C LEU A 46 9.17 8.30 4.79
N LEU A 47 10.25 8.94 5.24
CA LEU A 47 10.95 10.00 4.52
C LEU A 47 11.30 9.62 3.08
N LEU A 48 11.75 8.37 2.88
CA LEU A 48 12.10 7.86 1.55
C LEU A 48 10.88 7.47 0.69
N SER A 49 9.68 7.35 1.26
CA SER A 49 8.49 6.95 0.49
C SER A 49 8.19 7.92 -0.64
N ASN A 50 7.99 7.41 -1.85
CA ASN A 50 7.37 8.16 -2.92
C ASN A 50 5.93 8.54 -2.54
N GLN A 51 5.38 9.55 -3.22
CA GLN A 51 4.10 10.17 -2.94
C GLN A 51 3.41 10.63 -4.24
N GLY A 52 2.28 11.29 -4.15
CA GLY A 52 1.60 11.85 -5.32
C GLY A 52 0.30 11.14 -5.67
N LYS A 53 -0.36 11.60 -6.73
CA LYS A 53 -1.70 11.17 -7.13
C LYS A 53 -1.80 9.71 -7.58
N CYS A 54 -0.68 9.07 -7.93
CA CYS A 54 -0.65 7.65 -8.30
C CYS A 54 -0.56 6.72 -7.09
N VAL A 55 -0.47 7.26 -5.87
CA VAL A 55 -0.62 6.47 -4.64
C VAL A 55 -2.11 6.25 -4.37
N ASP A 56 -2.49 5.04 -4.03
CA ASP A 56 -3.87 4.68 -3.70
C ASP A 56 -4.13 4.67 -2.21
N VAL A 57 -3.21 4.07 -1.44
CA VAL A 57 -3.33 3.95 0.02
C VAL A 57 -1.95 4.06 0.69
N LEU A 58 -1.97 4.30 2.00
CA LEU A 58 -0.79 4.40 2.85
C LEU A 58 -0.74 3.18 3.77
N GLY A 59 0.45 2.63 4.01
CA GLY A 59 0.59 1.48 4.89
C GLY A 59 1.84 1.49 5.74
N PRO A 60 1.88 0.72 6.84
CA PRO A 60 3.06 0.60 7.70
C PRO A 60 4.27 0.12 6.90
N GLY A 61 5.37 0.88 6.95
CA GLY A 61 6.59 0.56 6.20
C GLY A 61 7.87 0.85 6.96
N GLU A 62 7.80 1.22 8.24
CA GLU A 62 8.98 1.49 9.08
C GLU A 62 9.23 0.34 10.04
N ASN A 63 10.48 -0.16 10.07
CA ASN A 63 10.95 -1.18 11.03
C ASN A 63 10.04 -2.43 11.06
N ILE A 64 9.61 -2.89 9.91
CA ILE A 64 8.74 -4.06 9.79
C ILE A 64 9.56 -5.34 9.99
N VAL A 65 9.21 -6.10 11.03
CA VAL A 65 9.79 -7.42 11.32
C VAL A 65 9.03 -8.49 10.52
N SER A 66 9.76 -9.28 9.77
CA SER A 66 9.19 -10.36 8.95
C SER A 66 10.13 -11.56 8.88
N ALA A 67 9.65 -12.65 8.28
CA ALA A 67 10.43 -13.86 8.09
C ALA A 67 11.68 -13.58 7.25
N GLY A 68 12.77 -14.19 7.65
CA GLY A 68 14.05 -14.20 6.96
C GLY A 68 14.47 -15.62 6.54
N PRO A 69 15.57 -15.76 5.81
CA PRO A 69 16.09 -17.06 5.43
C PRO A 69 16.47 -17.90 6.67
N GLY A 70 16.28 -19.23 6.59
CA GLY A 70 16.78 -20.15 7.61
C GLY A 70 16.14 -19.99 8.98
N ALA A 71 14.82 -19.84 9.06
CA ALA A 71 14.04 -19.71 10.29
C ALA A 71 14.47 -18.51 11.18
N THR A 72 14.94 -17.44 10.55
CA THR A 72 15.27 -16.16 11.21
C THR A 72 14.21 -15.10 10.96
N THR A 73 14.32 -13.98 11.64
CA THR A 73 13.56 -12.76 11.33
C THR A 73 14.48 -11.66 10.81
N ARG A 74 13.92 -10.74 10.02
CA ARG A 74 14.62 -9.53 9.56
C ARG A 74 13.71 -8.32 9.70
N THR A 75 14.32 -7.20 10.05
CA THR A 75 13.65 -5.90 10.12
C THR A 75 14.02 -5.07 8.91
N ARG A 76 13.02 -4.54 8.21
CA ARG A 76 13.22 -3.70 7.03
C ARG A 76 12.24 -2.54 7.00
N SER A 77 12.63 -1.48 6.29
CA SER A 77 11.77 -0.31 6.06
C SER A 77 11.67 -0.02 4.57
N GLY A 78 10.50 0.44 4.12
CA GLY A 78 10.26 0.84 2.74
C GLY A 78 8.83 0.57 2.28
N THR A 79 8.52 1.07 1.10
CA THR A 79 7.18 0.93 0.48
C THR A 79 6.83 -0.52 0.11
N ALA A 80 7.83 -1.40 -0.07
CA ALA A 80 7.59 -2.83 -0.29
C ALA A 80 6.96 -3.51 0.93
N MET A 81 7.32 -3.09 2.15
CA MET A 81 6.72 -3.59 3.39
C MET A 81 5.28 -3.12 3.51
N ALA A 82 5.01 -1.86 3.16
CA ALA A 82 3.66 -1.32 3.12
C ALA A 82 2.78 -2.05 2.08
N ALA A 83 3.32 -2.34 0.90
CA ALA A 83 2.63 -3.11 -0.14
C ALA A 83 2.26 -4.53 0.32
N ALA A 84 3.13 -5.18 1.11
CA ALA A 84 2.83 -6.50 1.68
C ALA A 84 1.61 -6.45 2.64
N HIS A 85 1.50 -5.42 3.48
CA HIS A 85 0.32 -5.22 4.33
C HIS A 85 -0.95 -5.02 3.50
N ALA A 86 -0.89 -4.20 2.45
CA ALA A 86 -2.03 -4.00 1.56
C ALA A 86 -2.44 -5.28 0.82
N ALA A 87 -1.47 -6.11 0.42
CA ALA A 87 -1.75 -7.41 -0.21
C ALA A 87 -2.47 -8.36 0.75
N GLY A 88 -2.10 -8.36 2.03
CA GLY A 88 -2.80 -9.12 3.08
C GLY A 88 -4.26 -8.67 3.26
N ILE A 89 -4.50 -7.36 3.30
CA ILE A 89 -5.86 -6.80 3.37
C ILE A 89 -6.64 -7.13 2.09
N ALA A 90 -6.02 -7.04 0.91
CA ALA A 90 -6.65 -7.42 -0.35
C ALA A 90 -7.10 -8.88 -0.35
N ALA A 91 -6.26 -9.79 0.16
CA ALA A 91 -6.60 -11.21 0.29
C ALA A 91 -7.79 -11.43 1.25
N THR A 92 -7.82 -10.71 2.37
CA THR A 92 -8.93 -10.74 3.33
C THR A 92 -10.24 -10.27 2.66
N VAL A 93 -10.19 -9.14 1.96
CA VAL A 93 -11.36 -8.57 1.26
C VAL A 93 -11.87 -9.52 0.16
N LEU A 94 -10.98 -10.17 -0.58
CA LEU A 94 -11.32 -11.21 -1.56
C LEU A 94 -11.99 -12.42 -0.89
N SER A 95 -11.47 -12.89 0.24
CA SER A 95 -12.02 -14.03 0.97
C SER A 95 -13.43 -13.77 1.51
N GLN A 96 -13.78 -12.51 1.72
CA GLN A 96 -15.12 -12.06 2.12
C GLN A 96 -16.10 -11.92 0.94
N GLY A 97 -15.70 -12.32 -0.27
CA GLY A 97 -16.55 -12.34 -1.46
C GLY A 97 -16.54 -11.05 -2.29
N THR A 98 -15.67 -10.08 -2.00
CA THR A 98 -15.53 -8.90 -2.85
C THR A 98 -14.92 -9.28 -4.19
N PRO A 99 -15.54 -8.94 -5.34
CA PRO A 99 -14.95 -9.21 -6.65
C PRO A 99 -13.60 -8.51 -6.83
N ALA A 100 -12.66 -9.14 -7.54
CA ALA A 100 -11.30 -8.63 -7.72
C ALA A 100 -11.25 -7.19 -8.26
N ASN A 101 -12.13 -6.84 -9.19
CA ASN A 101 -12.25 -5.50 -9.76
C ASN A 101 -12.84 -4.44 -8.81
N GLN A 102 -13.28 -4.84 -7.62
CA GLN A 102 -13.81 -3.94 -6.57
C GLN A 102 -12.90 -3.87 -5.34
N VAL A 103 -11.84 -4.68 -5.28
CA VAL A 103 -10.95 -4.75 -4.11
C VAL A 103 -10.26 -3.42 -3.84
N ASP A 104 -9.76 -2.73 -4.87
CA ASP A 104 -9.15 -1.40 -4.70
C ASP A 104 -10.12 -0.41 -4.06
N ALA A 105 -11.33 -0.28 -4.61
CA ALA A 105 -12.37 0.59 -4.05
C ALA A 105 -12.74 0.19 -2.61
N LYS A 106 -12.81 -1.10 -2.31
CA LYS A 106 -13.10 -1.61 -0.97
C LYS A 106 -12.00 -1.27 0.03
N ILE A 107 -10.73 -1.49 -0.31
CA ILE A 107 -9.59 -1.11 0.54
C ILE A 107 -9.60 0.39 0.82
N LYS A 108 -9.80 1.22 -0.20
CA LYS A 108 -9.90 2.68 -0.06
C LYS A 108 -11.09 3.11 0.83
N SER A 109 -12.21 2.41 0.76
CA SER A 109 -13.38 2.70 1.59
C SER A 109 -13.17 2.35 3.06
N LEU A 110 -12.43 1.28 3.35
CA LEU A 110 -12.09 0.85 4.71
C LEU A 110 -11.03 1.74 5.35
N ALA A 111 -10.15 2.34 4.55
CA ALA A 111 -8.99 3.10 5.03
C ALA A 111 -9.36 4.25 5.96
N THR A 112 -8.57 4.46 7.00
CA THR A 112 -8.67 5.59 7.92
C THR A 112 -8.22 6.85 7.21
N LYS A 113 -9.10 7.85 7.13
CA LYS A 113 -8.86 9.10 6.40
C LYS A 113 -8.16 10.14 7.28
N ASN A 114 -7.27 10.92 6.65
CA ASN A 114 -6.62 12.08 7.25
C ASN A 114 -5.82 11.81 8.53
N ALA A 115 -5.34 10.57 8.71
CA ALA A 115 -4.60 10.15 9.90
C ALA A 115 -3.09 10.36 9.80
N VAL A 116 -2.54 10.59 8.60
CA VAL A 116 -1.10 10.59 8.35
C VAL A 116 -0.62 11.99 7.96
N ALA A 117 0.51 12.41 8.56
CA ALA A 117 1.16 13.69 8.25
C ALA A 117 2.35 13.50 7.28
N GLY A 118 2.73 14.59 6.58
CA GLY A 118 3.98 14.68 5.83
C GLY A 118 3.92 14.24 4.37
N PHE A 119 2.78 13.81 3.86
CA PHE A 119 2.55 13.64 2.42
C PHE A 119 2.12 14.98 1.79
N ASN A 120 2.38 15.14 0.48
CA ASN A 120 1.88 16.29 -0.27
C ASN A 120 0.35 16.20 -0.47
N SER A 121 -0.27 17.31 -0.84
CA SER A 121 -1.73 17.41 -1.01
C SER A 121 -2.30 16.57 -2.16
N ALA A 122 -1.45 16.13 -3.10
CA ALA A 122 -1.85 15.25 -4.20
C ALA A 122 -1.96 13.77 -3.77
N THR A 123 -1.36 13.40 -2.63
CA THR A 123 -1.38 12.02 -2.12
C THR A 123 -2.67 11.77 -1.36
N PRO A 124 -3.46 10.72 -1.71
CA PRO A 124 -4.61 10.32 -0.91
C PRO A 124 -4.21 9.97 0.52
N ASN A 125 -4.77 10.65 1.51
CA ASN A 125 -4.50 10.38 2.93
C ASN A 125 -5.46 9.29 3.43
N ALA A 126 -5.15 8.05 3.07
CA ALA A 126 -5.97 6.87 3.30
C ALA A 126 -5.10 5.75 3.89
N LEU A 127 -4.97 5.72 5.22
CA LEU A 127 -4.20 4.72 5.93
C LEU A 127 -4.92 3.37 5.94
N LEU A 128 -4.23 2.31 5.57
CA LEU A 128 -4.76 0.95 5.55
C LEU A 128 -5.42 0.55 6.87
N PHE A 129 -6.60 -0.04 6.75
CA PHE A 129 -7.34 -0.63 7.86
C PHE A 129 -7.99 -1.93 7.40
N ASN A 130 -7.93 -2.96 8.24
CA ASN A 130 -8.44 -4.30 7.89
C ASN A 130 -9.96 -4.47 8.09
N GLY A 131 -10.65 -3.42 8.58
CA GLY A 131 -12.10 -3.45 8.85
C GLY A 131 -12.49 -4.12 10.17
N ILE A 132 -11.54 -4.53 11.00
CA ILE A 132 -11.81 -5.16 12.29
C ILE A 132 -11.66 -4.10 13.40
N SER A 133 -12.76 -3.82 14.11
CA SER A 133 -12.73 -3.02 15.33
C SER A 133 -12.32 -3.91 16.51
N ALA A 134 -11.48 -3.40 17.37
CA ALA A 134 -11.11 -4.07 18.61
C ALA A 134 -12.29 -4.05 19.60
#